data_c9f4d7bd686aec3ddd655301cc7d9cff
#
_entry.id   c9f4d7bd686aec3ddd655301cc7d9cff
#
_cell.length_a   1.000
_cell.length_b   1.000
_cell.length_c   1.000
_cell.angle_alpha   90.00
_cell.angle_beta   90.00
_cell.angle_gamma   90.00
#
_symmetry.space_group_name_H-M   'P 1'
#
loop_
_entity.id
_entity.type
_entity.pdbx_description
1 polymer ?
#
loop_
_entity_poly.entity_id
_entity_poly.type
_entity_poly.pdbx_seq_one_letter_code
_entity_poly.pdbx_strand_id
1 'polypeptide(L)'
;MMRYAIMQLGPLVLRCVRDRLAKLPLIALLLAAGASPGLADQPALANEQVLRLVTANMPRSLDPINIDAQRIINNGFAEPLVHQSLDGARLIPAIARSWTLVEPTLWRIELQPNARFWSGAPVDAEAVRAALERHQRANPRARALLQGASFRAAGPTTLEIRTAAPDPAFLFKTVTIGIHNAAAAEAMGDRFHREADLTGYFRPTRFIPGELIVGEPFEGHWGPRPRLNRIEARFVVDPQTRFLAMQAGEAEMDGNVQIEQRRAYLRLNRFNFPPVNSTTWNVWLNFRHPLLADAGIREALSLGVNRDEIVGGVLRPIAVHATGHFPAGLPYAIATRQFSDPARARQLLDELGWRPGPDGVRVRNGQRLEFRVLTYGWWHSAAVALEAQWRRIGVGITLRVVEPTASNQIMLDGDFEIATYCSCGSATGDLHGQLRAFYQTGVTQNWGRYSNPQVDALIDKLQGEFDEARRFDLARQIQTLVQRDHALIYVANSDLIGIAHAPRVRGADPDRPRDITPGMFIVAR
;
A
#
# COMPACT_ATOMS: atom_id res chain seq x y z
N MET A 1 -35.57 8.76 -45.82
CA MET A 1 -36.95 9.28 -45.85
C MET A 1 -37.28 9.91 -44.51
N MET A 2 -37.64 11.16 -44.61
CA MET A 2 -38.44 12.11 -43.80
C MET A 2 -37.78 12.48 -42.45
N ARG A 3 -37.22 13.67 -42.23
CA ARG A 3 -37.63 15.10 -42.43
C ARG A 3 -38.72 15.57 -41.44
N TYR A 4 -38.28 16.53 -40.58
CA TYR A 4 -38.99 17.70 -40.01
C TYR A 4 -40.08 17.52 -38.96
N ALA A 5 -39.87 18.14 -37.81
CA ALA A 5 -40.80 19.14 -37.29
C ALA A 5 -40.12 20.07 -36.26
N ILE A 6 -39.81 21.29 -36.73
CA ILE A 6 -39.64 22.48 -35.92
C ILE A 6 -41.05 23.05 -35.69
N MET A 7 -41.48 23.26 -34.47
CA MET A 7 -42.68 24.09 -34.20
C MET A 7 -42.35 25.20 -33.20
N GLN A 8 -42.55 26.38 -33.72
CA GLN A 8 -42.51 27.73 -33.15
C GLN A 8 -43.26 27.85 -31.83
N LEU A 9 -42.63 28.57 -30.87
CA LEU A 9 -43.36 29.29 -29.83
C LEU A 9 -43.02 30.78 -29.96
N GLY A 10 -44.09 31.53 -30.16
CA GLY A 10 -44.11 32.93 -30.55
C GLY A 10 -43.81 33.91 -29.40
N PRO A 11 -43.86 35.22 -29.74
CA PRO A 11 -43.24 36.29 -28.98
C PRO A 11 -44.22 36.90 -27.92
N LEU A 12 -44.17 36.40 -26.70
CA LEU A 12 -45.01 36.96 -25.62
C LEU A 12 -44.28 37.25 -24.29
N VAL A 13 -42.95 37.28 -24.28
CA VAL A 13 -42.17 37.52 -23.04
C VAL A 13 -41.36 38.82 -23.09
N LEU A 14 -41.52 39.64 -24.14
CA LEU A 14 -40.73 40.88 -24.29
C LEU A 14 -41.53 42.17 -24.04
N ARG A 15 -42.64 42.12 -23.28
CA ARG A 15 -43.44 43.34 -22.98
C ARG A 15 -43.59 43.70 -21.50
N CYS A 16 -42.96 43.05 -20.58
CA CYS A 16 -43.10 43.34 -19.13
C CYS A 16 -41.83 43.89 -18.45
N VAL A 17 -40.79 44.24 -19.17
CA VAL A 17 -39.55 44.79 -18.55
C VAL A 17 -39.32 46.27 -18.83
N ARG A 18 -40.25 46.97 -19.55
CA ARG A 18 -39.99 48.34 -19.97
C ARG A 18 -40.70 49.44 -19.16
N ASP A 19 -41.54 49.13 -18.18
CA ASP A 19 -42.36 50.15 -17.46
C ASP A 19 -42.13 50.23 -15.95
N ARG A 20 -40.99 49.79 -15.42
CA ARG A 20 -40.64 49.99 -14.00
C ARG A 20 -39.25 50.57 -13.73
N LEU A 21 -38.78 51.47 -14.60
CA LEU A 21 -37.54 52.23 -14.35
C LEU A 21 -37.82 53.74 -14.35
N ALA A 22 -38.74 54.17 -13.50
CA ALA A 22 -38.88 55.59 -13.18
C ALA A 22 -39.44 55.73 -11.77
N LYS A 23 -38.55 55.77 -10.77
CA LYS A 23 -38.66 56.36 -9.43
C LYS A 23 -37.86 55.56 -8.41
N LEU A 24 -36.58 55.81 -8.35
CA LEU A 24 -35.77 55.49 -7.15
C LEU A 24 -34.87 56.72 -6.86
N PRO A 25 -34.81 57.17 -5.61
CA PRO A 25 -34.02 58.35 -5.22
C PRO A 25 -32.53 58.00 -5.17
N LEU A 26 -31.71 59.03 -5.45
CA LEU A 26 -30.25 59.01 -5.28
C LEU A 26 -29.89 58.56 -3.85
N ILE A 27 -29.48 57.34 -3.67
CA ILE A 27 -28.80 56.86 -2.46
C ILE A 27 -27.31 56.84 -2.76
N ALA A 28 -26.58 57.60 -1.95
CA ALA A 28 -25.13 57.75 -1.99
C ALA A 28 -24.41 56.43 -2.08
N LEU A 29 -23.54 56.28 -3.08
CA LEU A 29 -22.57 55.19 -3.21
C LEU A 29 -21.50 55.39 -2.13
N LEU A 30 -21.74 54.84 -0.93
CA LEU A 30 -20.68 54.59 0.03
C LEU A 30 -19.81 53.48 -0.55
N LEU A 31 -18.59 53.83 -0.93
CA LEU A 31 -17.49 52.90 -1.19
C LEU A 31 -17.31 52.01 0.04
N ALA A 32 -17.99 50.86 0.08
CA ALA A 32 -17.57 49.74 0.90
C ALA A 32 -16.30 49.20 0.26
N ALA A 33 -15.15 49.55 0.83
CA ALA A 33 -13.91 48.85 0.59
C ALA A 33 -14.19 47.37 0.85
N GLY A 34 -14.36 46.61 -0.21
CA GLY A 34 -14.46 45.17 -0.14
C GLY A 34 -13.19 44.66 0.52
N ALA A 35 -13.30 44.19 1.76
CA ALA A 35 -12.30 43.37 2.35
C ALA A 35 -12.12 42.15 1.41
N SER A 36 -11.00 42.09 0.71
CA SER A 36 -10.53 40.90 0.04
C SER A 36 -10.67 39.76 1.04
N PRO A 37 -11.16 38.56 0.63
CA PRO A 37 -11.15 37.41 1.52
C PRO A 37 -9.73 37.26 2.03
N GLY A 38 -9.54 37.43 3.36
CA GLY A 38 -8.26 37.45 4.00
C GLY A 38 -7.43 36.29 3.47
N LEU A 39 -6.21 36.60 3.03
CA LEU A 39 -5.14 35.62 2.97
C LEU A 39 -5.18 34.87 4.30
N ALA A 40 -5.71 33.64 4.29
CA ALA A 40 -5.67 32.81 5.46
C ALA A 40 -4.22 32.84 5.96
N ASP A 41 -4.04 33.28 7.20
CA ASP A 41 -2.75 33.51 7.83
C ASP A 41 -1.89 32.25 7.58
N GLN A 42 -0.96 32.33 6.62
CA GLN A 42 -0.09 31.19 6.35
C GLN A 42 0.76 31.02 7.61
N PRO A 43 0.75 29.83 8.22
CA PRO A 43 1.49 29.63 9.46
C PRO A 43 2.96 29.96 9.24
N ALA A 44 3.53 30.78 10.13
CA ALA A 44 4.93 31.17 10.06
C ALA A 44 5.82 29.92 9.95
N LEU A 45 6.82 29.97 9.06
CA LEU A 45 7.80 28.88 8.93
C LEU A 45 8.66 28.84 10.19
N ALA A 46 9.07 27.64 10.59
CA ALA A 46 10.12 27.46 11.59
C ALA A 46 11.45 28.05 11.07
N ASN A 47 12.25 28.64 11.95
CA ASN A 47 13.57 29.17 11.59
C ASN A 47 14.48 28.09 10.97
N GLU A 48 14.38 26.87 11.50
CA GLU A 48 15.08 25.71 10.94
C GLU A 48 14.09 24.77 10.24
N GLN A 49 14.29 24.53 8.96
CA GLN A 49 13.53 23.57 8.17
C GLN A 49 14.21 22.18 8.28
N VAL A 50 14.25 21.63 9.49
CA VAL A 50 14.85 20.33 9.80
C VAL A 50 13.76 19.33 10.17
N LEU A 51 13.68 18.22 9.42
CA LEU A 51 12.82 17.08 9.76
C LEU A 51 13.62 16.04 10.54
N ARG A 52 13.30 15.85 11.81
CA ARG A 52 13.86 14.81 12.65
C ARG A 52 12.92 13.61 12.66
N LEU A 53 13.39 12.53 12.04
CA LEU A 53 12.68 11.25 11.93
C LEU A 53 13.26 10.25 12.93
N VAL A 54 12.41 9.62 13.75
CA VAL A 54 12.75 8.43 14.53
C VAL A 54 12.08 7.20 13.93
N THR A 55 12.81 6.08 13.84
CA THR A 55 12.28 4.85 13.23
C THR A 55 12.97 3.61 13.77
N ALA A 56 12.25 2.49 13.80
CA ALA A 56 12.83 1.17 14.08
C ALA A 56 13.39 0.48 12.82
N ASN A 57 13.27 1.12 11.66
CA ASN A 57 13.67 0.56 10.37
C ASN A 57 14.64 1.52 9.66
N MET A 58 15.94 1.36 9.93
CA MET A 58 16.99 2.17 9.32
C MET A 58 17.73 1.36 8.26
N PRO A 59 18.06 1.94 7.10
CA PRO A 59 18.93 1.28 6.12
C PRO A 59 20.31 0.98 6.70
N ARG A 60 20.81 -0.21 6.42
CA ARG A 60 22.19 -0.60 6.73
C ARG A 60 23.15 -0.35 5.57
N SER A 61 22.59 -0.03 4.42
CA SER A 61 23.31 0.27 3.20
C SER A 61 22.56 1.33 2.40
N LEU A 62 23.29 2.20 1.74
CA LEU A 62 22.73 3.13 0.73
C LEU A 62 22.57 2.48 -0.65
N ASP A 63 23.15 1.30 -0.88
CA ASP A 63 23.02 0.60 -2.15
C ASP A 63 21.61 0.05 -2.35
N PRO A 64 20.86 0.51 -3.37
CA PRO A 64 19.47 0.12 -3.58
C PRO A 64 19.23 -1.34 -3.96
N ILE A 65 20.27 -2.13 -4.23
CA ILE A 65 20.11 -3.58 -4.48
C ILE A 65 19.78 -4.35 -3.20
N ASN A 66 19.94 -3.75 -2.03
CA ASN A 66 19.68 -4.38 -0.75
C ASN A 66 18.19 -4.33 -0.37
N ILE A 67 17.84 -5.11 0.64
CA ILE A 67 16.46 -5.21 1.18
C ILE A 67 15.90 -3.86 1.66
N ASP A 68 16.77 -2.91 1.96
CA ASP A 68 16.42 -1.59 2.48
C ASP A 68 16.07 -0.56 1.39
N ALA A 69 16.12 -0.94 0.10
CA ALA A 69 15.88 -0.04 -1.05
C ALA A 69 14.64 0.84 -0.91
N GLN A 70 13.52 0.26 -0.47
CA GLN A 70 12.28 1.02 -0.28
C GLN A 70 12.41 2.16 0.74
N ARG A 71 13.20 1.98 1.79
CA ARG A 71 13.44 3.02 2.81
C ARG A 71 14.29 4.15 2.27
N ILE A 72 15.25 3.83 1.40
CA ILE A 72 16.07 4.83 0.72
C ILE A 72 15.19 5.70 -0.19
N ILE A 73 14.24 5.09 -0.92
CA ILE A 73 13.27 5.78 -1.75
C ILE A 73 12.33 6.64 -0.89
N ASN A 74 11.70 6.07 0.14
CA ASN A 74 10.73 6.78 0.98
C ASN A 74 11.36 7.98 1.72
N ASN A 75 12.64 7.90 2.04
CA ASN A 75 13.36 9.00 2.68
C ASN A 75 13.92 10.03 1.67
N GLY A 76 13.63 9.90 0.38
CA GLY A 76 14.02 10.85 -0.66
C GLY A 76 15.50 10.80 -1.06
N PHE A 77 16.19 9.68 -0.77
CA PHE A 77 17.60 9.48 -1.16
C PHE A 77 17.77 8.80 -2.52
N ALA A 78 16.78 8.09 -3.02
CA ALA A 78 16.77 7.56 -4.39
C ALA A 78 15.40 7.71 -5.01
N GLU A 79 15.36 7.78 -6.33
CA GLU A 79 14.12 7.73 -7.07
C GLU A 79 14.02 6.46 -7.93
N PRO A 80 12.82 5.87 -8.05
CA PRO A 80 12.54 4.82 -9.01
C PRO A 80 12.27 5.41 -10.40
N LEU A 81 11.97 4.57 -11.38
CA LEU A 81 11.44 5.05 -12.68
C LEU A 81 10.14 5.80 -12.49
N VAL A 82 9.23 5.23 -11.73
CA VAL A 82 7.91 5.79 -11.42
C VAL A 82 7.57 5.52 -9.97
N HIS A 83 6.82 6.40 -9.35
CA HIS A 83 6.12 6.13 -8.09
C HIS A 83 4.71 5.60 -8.38
N GLN A 84 4.03 5.17 -7.34
CA GLN A 84 2.62 4.78 -7.42
C GLN A 84 1.81 5.64 -6.43
N SER A 85 0.57 5.97 -6.79
CA SER A 85 -0.36 6.65 -5.89
C SER A 85 -0.75 5.77 -4.71
N LEU A 86 -1.25 6.39 -3.63
CA LEU A 86 -1.64 5.71 -2.39
C LEU A 86 -2.67 4.59 -2.63
N ASP A 87 -3.59 4.79 -3.57
CA ASP A 87 -4.59 3.81 -3.96
C ASP A 87 -4.02 2.69 -4.86
N GLY A 88 -2.76 2.78 -5.26
CA GLY A 88 -2.12 1.83 -6.16
C GLY A 88 -2.65 1.85 -7.60
N ALA A 89 -3.59 2.72 -7.94
CA ALA A 89 -4.24 2.72 -9.25
C ALA A 89 -3.44 3.50 -10.31
N ARG A 90 -2.65 4.49 -9.90
CA ARG A 90 -1.95 5.38 -10.83
C ARG A 90 -0.45 5.34 -10.66
N LEU A 91 0.26 5.45 -11.77
CA LEU A 91 1.69 5.72 -11.78
C LEU A 91 1.95 7.24 -11.77
N ILE A 92 2.93 7.65 -10.99
CA ILE A 92 3.37 9.04 -10.85
C ILE A 92 4.77 9.16 -11.45
N PRO A 93 5.02 10.15 -12.35
CA PRO A 93 6.34 10.37 -12.90
C PRO A 93 7.41 10.58 -11.83
N ALA A 94 8.60 9.98 -12.05
CA ALA A 94 9.81 10.20 -11.29
C ALA A 94 10.98 10.39 -12.27
N ILE A 95 11.94 9.46 -12.36
CA ILE A 95 12.97 9.48 -13.40
C ILE A 95 12.36 9.34 -14.79
N ALA A 96 11.32 8.51 -14.96
CA ALA A 96 10.49 8.50 -16.15
C ALA A 96 9.55 9.73 -16.14
N ARG A 97 9.65 10.57 -17.16
CA ARG A 97 8.74 11.70 -17.40
C ARG A 97 7.42 11.24 -17.99
N SER A 98 7.48 10.28 -18.90
CA SER A 98 6.32 9.67 -19.55
C SER A 98 6.66 8.28 -20.07
N TRP A 99 5.64 7.50 -20.41
CA TRP A 99 5.78 6.15 -20.93
C TRP A 99 4.64 5.82 -21.89
N THR A 100 4.95 4.94 -22.83
CA THR A 100 3.99 4.45 -23.82
C THR A 100 4.20 2.96 -24.03
N LEU A 101 3.11 2.20 -24.04
CA LEU A 101 3.12 0.83 -24.48
C LEU A 101 3.05 0.81 -26.00
N VAL A 102 4.16 0.47 -26.66
CA VAL A 102 4.29 0.46 -28.13
C VAL A 102 3.74 -0.83 -28.71
N GLU A 103 3.98 -1.95 -28.05
CA GLU A 103 3.49 -3.30 -28.34
C GLU A 103 3.12 -3.97 -27.00
N PRO A 104 2.33 -5.04 -26.99
CA PRO A 104 1.96 -5.73 -25.75
C PRO A 104 3.12 -6.13 -24.86
N THR A 105 4.33 -6.23 -25.41
CA THR A 105 5.57 -6.56 -24.70
C THR A 105 6.63 -5.47 -24.77
N LEU A 106 6.36 -4.30 -25.33
CA LEU A 106 7.36 -3.24 -25.50
C LEU A 106 6.88 -1.91 -24.91
N TRP A 107 7.52 -1.49 -23.84
CA TRP A 107 7.38 -0.19 -23.25
C TRP A 107 8.46 0.76 -23.76
N ARG A 108 8.08 1.98 -24.13
CA ARG A 108 8.99 3.10 -24.39
C ARG A 108 8.83 4.11 -23.27
N ILE A 109 9.95 4.44 -22.63
CA ILE A 109 10.03 5.32 -21.47
C ILE A 109 10.84 6.55 -21.85
N GLU A 110 10.27 7.73 -21.67
CA GLU A 110 10.97 9.00 -21.82
C GLU A 110 11.46 9.46 -20.45
N LEU A 111 12.76 9.64 -20.30
CA LEU A 111 13.38 10.05 -19.04
C LEU A 111 13.39 11.58 -18.88
N GLN A 112 13.57 12.04 -17.65
CA GLN A 112 13.79 13.44 -17.35
C GLN A 112 15.11 13.91 -18.00
N PRO A 113 15.09 14.91 -18.88
CA PRO A 113 16.27 15.24 -19.71
C PRO A 113 17.44 15.82 -18.90
N ASN A 114 17.16 16.37 -17.71
CA ASN A 114 18.16 17.01 -16.85
C ASN A 114 18.44 16.19 -15.57
N ALA A 115 18.01 14.93 -15.52
CA ALA A 115 18.23 14.08 -14.37
C ALA A 115 19.72 13.83 -14.16
N ARG A 116 20.19 13.92 -12.90
CA ARG A 116 21.59 13.71 -12.52
C ARG A 116 21.69 12.86 -11.27
N PHE A 117 22.74 12.07 -11.19
CA PHE A 117 23.20 11.47 -9.95
C PHE A 117 23.82 12.53 -9.04
N TRP A 118 24.02 12.21 -7.78
CA TRP A 118 24.66 13.13 -6.82
C TRP A 118 26.08 13.53 -7.20
N SER A 119 26.78 12.70 -7.97
CA SER A 119 28.08 13.03 -8.56
C SER A 119 28.01 14.12 -9.63
N GLY A 120 26.81 14.43 -10.14
CA GLY A 120 26.58 15.28 -11.29
C GLY A 120 26.57 14.54 -12.63
N ALA A 121 26.88 13.24 -12.65
CA ALA A 121 26.79 12.43 -13.87
C ALA A 121 25.32 12.36 -14.36
N PRO A 122 25.08 12.30 -15.69
CA PRO A 122 23.74 12.26 -16.24
C PRO A 122 23.03 10.94 -15.90
N VAL A 123 21.73 11.00 -15.65
CA VAL A 123 20.83 9.84 -15.56
C VAL A 123 20.19 9.66 -16.94
N ASP A 124 20.98 9.21 -17.90
CA ASP A 124 20.53 8.91 -19.26
C ASP A 124 19.99 7.48 -19.38
N ALA A 125 19.51 7.12 -20.58
CA ALA A 125 18.92 5.81 -20.83
C ALA A 125 19.92 4.66 -20.64
N GLU A 126 21.21 4.90 -20.90
CA GLU A 126 22.25 3.90 -20.69
C GLU A 126 22.54 3.67 -19.20
N ALA A 127 22.59 4.74 -18.41
CA ALA A 127 22.75 4.66 -16.96
C ALA A 127 21.55 3.95 -16.30
N VAL A 128 20.32 4.25 -16.73
CA VAL A 128 19.11 3.59 -16.23
C VAL A 128 19.10 2.10 -16.63
N ARG A 129 19.47 1.77 -17.88
CA ARG A 129 19.61 0.39 -18.33
C ARG A 129 20.59 -0.38 -17.43
N ALA A 130 21.78 0.18 -17.22
CA ALA A 130 22.80 -0.45 -16.39
C ALA A 130 22.35 -0.67 -14.93
N ALA A 131 21.62 0.30 -14.36
CA ALA A 131 21.04 0.17 -13.02
C ALA A 131 20.03 -0.97 -12.94
N LEU A 132 19.09 -1.06 -13.90
CA LEU A 132 18.08 -2.13 -13.94
C LEU A 132 18.71 -3.51 -14.12
N GLU A 133 19.71 -3.64 -15.00
CA GLU A 133 20.46 -4.88 -15.19
C GLU A 133 21.24 -5.28 -13.93
N ARG A 134 21.86 -4.31 -13.22
CA ARG A 134 22.51 -4.58 -11.95
C ARG A 134 21.50 -5.10 -10.91
N HIS A 135 20.31 -4.53 -10.86
CA HIS A 135 19.22 -5.04 -10.02
C HIS A 135 18.81 -6.47 -10.40
N GLN A 136 18.67 -6.79 -11.68
CA GLN A 136 18.38 -8.17 -12.12
C GLN A 136 19.46 -9.16 -11.69
N ARG A 137 20.73 -8.77 -11.74
CA ARG A 137 21.85 -9.65 -11.37
C ARG A 137 21.96 -9.83 -9.85
N ALA A 138 21.87 -8.75 -9.09
CA ALA A 138 22.32 -8.70 -7.69
C ALA A 138 21.20 -8.64 -6.65
N ASN A 139 19.97 -8.21 -7.01
CA ASN A 139 18.85 -8.08 -6.09
C ASN A 139 17.83 -9.22 -6.32
N PRO A 140 17.70 -10.20 -5.40
CA PRO A 140 16.78 -11.34 -5.60
C PRO A 140 15.32 -10.91 -5.82
N ARG A 141 14.85 -9.88 -5.11
CA ARG A 141 13.49 -9.35 -5.26
C ARG A 141 13.30 -8.69 -6.63
N ALA A 142 14.21 -7.81 -7.03
CA ALA A 142 14.14 -7.15 -8.34
C ALA A 142 14.30 -8.16 -9.48
N ARG A 143 15.15 -9.19 -9.32
CA ARG A 143 15.28 -10.30 -10.27
C ARG A 143 13.93 -10.98 -10.54
N ALA A 144 13.15 -11.25 -9.48
CA ALA A 144 11.82 -11.84 -9.63
C ALA A 144 10.83 -10.86 -10.32
N LEU A 145 10.85 -9.57 -9.95
CA LEU A 145 9.96 -8.55 -10.54
C LEU A 145 10.28 -8.25 -12.01
N LEU A 146 11.57 -8.28 -12.38
CA LEU A 146 12.08 -7.97 -13.72
C LEU A 146 12.38 -9.24 -14.54
N GLN A 147 11.88 -10.40 -14.12
CA GLN A 147 12.16 -11.68 -14.78
C GLN A 147 11.78 -11.65 -16.25
N GLY A 148 12.74 -12.00 -17.11
CA GLY A 148 12.54 -12.05 -18.56
C GLY A 148 12.42 -10.68 -19.25
N ALA A 149 12.57 -9.58 -18.51
CA ALA A 149 12.65 -8.26 -19.12
C ALA A 149 14.07 -7.98 -19.66
N SER A 150 14.13 -7.26 -20.77
CA SER A 150 15.38 -6.72 -21.34
C SER A 150 15.25 -5.21 -21.54
N PHE A 151 16.38 -4.52 -21.45
CA PHE A 151 16.44 -3.06 -21.47
C PHE A 151 17.35 -2.60 -22.60
N ARG A 152 16.94 -1.56 -23.33
CA ARG A 152 17.71 -0.97 -24.43
C ARG A 152 17.65 0.55 -24.37
N ALA A 153 18.80 1.20 -24.36
CA ALA A 153 18.88 2.63 -24.61
C ALA A 153 18.61 2.88 -26.12
N ALA A 154 17.47 3.49 -26.43
CA ALA A 154 17.06 3.80 -27.79
C ALA A 154 17.45 5.24 -28.21
N GLY A 155 17.91 6.04 -27.25
CA GLY A 155 18.39 7.40 -27.39
C GLY A 155 18.92 7.88 -26.05
N PRO A 156 19.41 9.13 -25.97
CA PRO A 156 19.95 9.65 -24.71
C PRO A 156 18.96 9.63 -23.53
N THR A 157 17.67 9.92 -23.82
CA THR A 157 16.59 9.96 -22.82
C THR A 157 15.49 8.97 -23.07
N THR A 158 15.65 8.07 -24.05
CA THR A 158 14.63 7.08 -24.41
C THR A 158 15.10 5.68 -24.05
N LEU A 159 14.42 5.06 -23.08
CA LEU A 159 14.65 3.66 -22.68
C LEU A 159 13.52 2.79 -23.24
N GLU A 160 13.86 1.69 -23.86
CA GLU A 160 12.90 0.64 -24.21
C GLU A 160 13.05 -0.56 -23.28
N ILE A 161 11.90 -1.05 -22.81
CA ILE A 161 11.81 -2.22 -21.94
C ILE A 161 10.94 -3.26 -22.66
N ARG A 162 11.52 -4.42 -22.95
CA ARG A 162 10.79 -5.56 -23.53
C ARG A 162 10.57 -6.62 -22.46
N THR A 163 9.31 -6.99 -22.25
CA THR A 163 8.90 -8.05 -21.33
C THR A 163 8.79 -9.39 -22.04
N ALA A 164 8.95 -10.51 -21.32
CA ALA A 164 8.85 -11.87 -21.89
C ALA A 164 7.44 -12.24 -22.36
N ALA A 165 6.41 -11.64 -21.77
CA ALA A 165 5.00 -11.80 -22.10
C ALA A 165 4.29 -10.46 -21.95
N PRO A 166 3.07 -10.29 -22.49
CA PRO A 166 2.25 -9.11 -22.23
C PRO A 166 2.13 -8.82 -20.74
N ASP A 167 2.49 -7.60 -20.31
CA ASP A 167 2.48 -7.22 -18.90
C ASP A 167 2.09 -5.74 -18.76
N PRO A 168 0.78 -5.44 -18.66
CA PRO A 168 0.28 -4.08 -18.49
C PRO A 168 0.65 -3.46 -17.13
N ALA A 169 1.05 -4.27 -16.15
CA ALA A 169 1.43 -3.83 -14.82
C ALA A 169 2.95 -3.71 -14.64
N PHE A 170 3.75 -3.88 -15.69
CA PHE A 170 5.21 -3.95 -15.57
C PHE A 170 5.81 -2.76 -14.81
N LEU A 171 5.38 -1.54 -15.13
CA LEU A 171 5.92 -0.35 -14.48
C LEU A 171 5.60 -0.27 -12.98
N PHE A 172 4.47 -0.81 -12.53
CA PHE A 172 4.17 -0.92 -11.10
C PHE A 172 5.18 -1.81 -10.34
N LYS A 173 5.84 -2.73 -11.02
CA LYS A 173 6.90 -3.57 -10.43
C LYS A 173 8.19 -2.80 -10.20
N THR A 174 8.38 -1.65 -10.88
CA THR A 174 9.60 -0.83 -10.77
C THR A 174 9.56 0.18 -9.64
N VAL A 175 8.43 0.41 -8.98
CA VAL A 175 8.25 1.44 -7.93
C VAL A 175 9.13 1.22 -6.69
N THR A 176 9.65 0.02 -6.50
CA THR A 176 10.56 -0.32 -5.40
C THR A 176 12.03 -0.45 -5.84
N ILE A 177 12.33 -0.10 -7.09
CA ILE A 177 13.66 -0.25 -7.71
C ILE A 177 14.29 1.14 -7.83
N GLY A 178 15.15 1.49 -6.87
CA GLY A 178 15.85 2.77 -6.85
C GLY A 178 16.95 2.84 -7.92
N ILE A 179 16.91 3.88 -8.75
CA ILE A 179 17.92 4.09 -9.79
C ILE A 179 19.21 4.64 -9.15
N HIS A 180 20.34 4.07 -9.53
CA HIS A 180 21.65 4.37 -9.00
C HIS A 180 22.71 4.33 -10.09
N ASN A 181 23.85 4.94 -9.85
CA ASN A 181 24.98 4.91 -10.76
C ASN A 181 25.68 3.53 -10.69
N ALA A 182 25.36 2.65 -11.64
CA ALA A 182 25.90 1.30 -11.68
C ALA A 182 27.41 1.29 -11.94
N ALA A 183 27.94 2.21 -12.77
CA ALA A 183 29.37 2.33 -13.03
C ALA A 183 30.14 2.76 -11.76
N ALA A 184 29.58 3.71 -11.00
CA ALA A 184 30.15 4.07 -9.70
C ALA A 184 30.10 2.91 -8.71
N ALA A 185 29.03 2.11 -8.70
CA ALA A 185 28.93 0.94 -7.84
C ALA A 185 30.00 -0.11 -8.17
N GLU A 186 30.26 -0.36 -9.44
CA GLU A 186 31.33 -1.27 -9.88
C GLU A 186 32.73 -0.74 -9.51
N ALA A 187 32.97 0.56 -9.73
CA ALA A 187 34.26 1.18 -9.42
C ALA A 187 34.56 1.26 -7.91
N MET A 188 33.54 1.49 -7.09
CA MET A 188 33.68 1.66 -5.64
C MET A 188 33.64 0.34 -4.86
N GLY A 189 33.03 -0.71 -5.42
CA GLY A 189 32.85 -1.99 -4.73
C GLY A 189 32.12 -1.82 -3.38
N ASP A 190 32.68 -2.38 -2.31
CA ASP A 190 32.07 -2.34 -0.98
C ASP A 190 31.85 -0.92 -0.41
N ARG A 191 32.61 0.07 -0.88
CA ARG A 191 32.41 1.46 -0.45
C ARG A 191 31.05 2.01 -0.88
N PHE A 192 30.49 1.50 -1.99
CA PHE A 192 29.19 1.94 -2.48
C PHE A 192 28.05 1.75 -1.46
N HIS A 193 28.18 0.80 -0.53
CA HIS A 193 27.23 0.64 0.57
C HIS A 193 27.12 1.86 1.50
N ARG A 194 28.16 2.70 1.55
CA ARG A 194 28.22 3.89 2.41
C ARG A 194 28.23 5.21 1.66
N GLU A 195 28.71 5.18 0.42
CA GLU A 195 29.02 6.36 -0.40
C GLU A 195 28.29 6.29 -1.75
N ALA A 196 27.08 5.67 -1.77
CA ALA A 196 26.33 5.44 -2.99
C ALA A 196 26.08 6.74 -3.78
N ASP A 197 26.10 6.64 -5.10
CA ASP A 197 25.76 7.71 -6.03
C ASP A 197 24.36 7.47 -6.57
N LEU A 198 23.38 8.22 -6.03
CA LEU A 198 21.95 8.03 -6.23
C LEU A 198 21.29 9.25 -6.86
N THR A 199 19.97 9.25 -6.93
CA THR A 199 19.14 10.17 -7.70
C THR A 199 18.17 11.01 -6.86
N GLY A 200 18.16 10.86 -5.54
CA GLY A 200 17.12 11.46 -4.69
C GLY A 200 17.26 12.96 -4.48
N TYR A 201 16.21 13.57 -3.96
CA TYR A 201 16.12 15.02 -3.62
C TYR A 201 17.10 15.41 -2.52
N PHE A 202 17.46 14.47 -1.63
CA PHE A 202 18.41 14.67 -0.56
C PHE A 202 19.64 13.81 -0.79
N ARG A 203 20.80 14.38 -0.48
CA ARG A 203 22.08 13.68 -0.49
C ARG A 203 22.55 13.49 0.96
N PRO A 204 22.92 12.28 1.38
CA PRO A 204 23.50 12.07 2.70
C PRO A 204 24.79 12.84 2.89
N THR A 205 24.87 13.64 3.96
CA THR A 205 26.09 14.30 4.44
C THR A 205 26.74 13.52 5.58
N ARG A 206 25.96 12.65 6.23
CA ARG A 206 26.44 11.70 7.22
C ARG A 206 25.60 10.43 7.18
N PHE A 207 26.26 9.29 7.10
CA PHE A 207 25.62 7.99 7.14
C PHE A 207 26.37 7.05 8.09
N ILE A 208 25.67 6.58 9.12
CA ILE A 208 26.12 5.53 10.03
C ILE A 208 25.14 4.37 9.86
N PRO A 209 25.57 3.24 9.24
CA PRO A 209 24.70 2.12 8.90
C PRO A 209 23.88 1.61 10.10
N GLY A 210 22.55 1.57 9.94
CA GLY A 210 21.66 1.10 10.99
C GLY A 210 21.48 2.05 12.20
N GLU A 211 22.05 3.27 12.17
CA GLU A 211 22.00 4.21 13.28
C GLU A 211 21.48 5.59 12.90
N LEU A 212 22.10 6.23 11.90
CA LEU A 212 21.86 7.63 11.57
C LEU A 212 22.03 7.91 10.07
N ILE A 213 21.09 8.66 9.49
CA ILE A 213 21.29 9.34 8.20
C ILE A 213 20.99 10.82 8.40
N VAL A 214 21.93 11.67 7.99
CA VAL A 214 21.71 13.10 7.84
C VAL A 214 21.78 13.42 6.36
N GLY A 215 20.77 14.05 5.80
CA GLY A 215 20.71 14.43 4.39
C GLY A 215 20.35 15.90 4.22
N GLU A 216 20.92 16.50 3.18
CA GLU A 216 20.68 17.88 2.76
C GLU A 216 20.17 17.90 1.31
N PRO A 217 19.42 18.94 0.89
CA PRO A 217 18.94 19.06 -0.48
C PRO A 217 20.07 18.90 -1.50
N PHE A 218 19.81 18.11 -2.53
CA PHE A 218 20.70 18.01 -3.68
C PHE A 218 20.35 19.09 -4.70
N GLU A 219 21.17 20.12 -4.82
CA GLU A 219 20.92 21.28 -5.70
C GLU A 219 20.88 20.91 -7.19
N GLY A 220 21.46 19.77 -7.56
CA GLY A 220 21.44 19.25 -8.95
C GLY A 220 20.21 18.44 -9.31
N HIS A 221 19.22 18.29 -8.40
CA HIS A 221 18.00 17.55 -8.68
C HIS A 221 17.13 18.27 -9.72
N TRP A 222 16.55 17.52 -10.66
CA TRP A 222 15.75 18.06 -11.78
C TRP A 222 14.36 18.56 -11.38
N GLY A 223 13.84 18.09 -10.26
CA GLY A 223 12.53 18.46 -9.74
C GLY A 223 12.56 19.71 -8.86
N PRO A 224 11.46 20.04 -8.20
CA PRO A 224 11.40 21.18 -7.31
C PRO A 224 12.40 21.01 -6.15
N ARG A 225 13.04 22.12 -5.76
CA ARG A 225 13.92 22.14 -4.60
C ARG A 225 13.11 21.79 -3.34
N PRO A 226 13.61 20.88 -2.48
CA PRO A 226 13.00 20.61 -1.19
C PRO A 226 12.87 21.88 -0.33
N ARG A 227 11.74 22.00 0.36
CA ARG A 227 11.50 23.09 1.33
C ARG A 227 12.20 22.84 2.67
N LEU A 228 12.48 21.56 2.97
CA LEU A 228 13.32 21.17 4.10
C LEU A 228 14.79 21.43 3.75
N ASN A 229 15.54 22.00 4.70
CA ASN A 229 16.98 22.22 4.56
C ASN A 229 17.80 21.00 5.03
N ARG A 230 17.17 20.11 5.80
CA ARG A 230 17.87 18.95 6.37
C ARG A 230 16.89 17.88 6.81
N ILE A 231 17.30 16.64 6.67
CA ILE A 231 16.66 15.45 7.25
C ILE A 231 17.63 14.82 8.23
N GLU A 232 17.16 14.45 9.42
CA GLU A 232 17.89 13.66 10.39
C GLU A 232 17.06 12.43 10.75
N ALA A 233 17.41 11.26 10.20
CA ALA A 233 16.76 10.01 10.52
C ALA A 233 17.59 9.22 11.53
N ARG A 234 17.00 8.87 12.68
CA ARG A 234 17.66 8.14 13.77
C ARG A 234 17.00 6.79 14.01
N PHE A 235 17.82 5.77 14.19
CA PHE A 235 17.35 4.45 14.60
C PHE A 235 17.03 4.44 16.08
N VAL A 236 15.78 4.16 16.41
CA VAL A 236 15.28 4.00 17.77
C VAL A 236 14.36 2.80 17.79
N VAL A 237 14.83 1.65 18.27
CA VAL A 237 14.10 0.39 18.22
C VAL A 237 12.90 0.36 19.16
N ASP A 238 13.06 0.94 20.36
CA ASP A 238 12.02 0.95 21.39
C ASP A 238 10.87 1.90 21.01
N PRO A 239 9.62 1.40 20.88
CA PRO A 239 8.49 2.22 20.47
C PRO A 239 8.07 3.25 21.49
N GLN A 240 8.33 3.01 22.80
CA GLN A 240 8.01 3.97 23.85
C GLN A 240 8.97 5.16 23.80
N THR A 241 10.24 4.91 23.56
CA THR A 241 11.26 5.97 23.37
C THR A 241 10.92 6.85 22.17
N ARG A 242 10.49 6.27 21.04
CA ARG A 242 10.04 7.06 19.88
C ARG A 242 8.82 7.92 20.21
N PHE A 243 7.84 7.35 20.92
CA PHE A 243 6.65 8.09 21.35
C PHE A 243 7.01 9.27 22.25
N LEU A 244 7.91 9.09 23.21
CA LEU A 244 8.38 10.15 24.11
C LEU A 244 9.14 11.25 23.36
N ALA A 245 10.00 10.90 22.41
CA ALA A 245 10.70 11.87 21.57
C ALA A 245 9.71 12.73 20.74
N MET A 246 8.67 12.13 20.17
CA MET A 246 7.59 12.84 19.49
C MET A 246 6.80 13.74 20.45
N GLN A 247 6.52 13.24 21.66
CA GLN A 247 5.78 13.99 22.68
C GLN A 247 6.57 15.21 23.18
N ALA A 248 7.87 15.08 23.38
CA ALA A 248 8.77 16.14 23.78
C ALA A 248 9.04 17.17 22.65
N GLY A 249 8.72 16.81 21.39
CA GLY A 249 9.04 17.63 20.22
C GLY A 249 10.50 17.56 19.80
N GLU A 250 11.20 16.50 20.21
CA GLU A 250 12.56 16.16 19.77
C GLU A 250 12.59 15.52 18.37
N ALA A 251 11.45 14.99 17.93
CA ALA A 251 11.23 14.48 16.59
C ALA A 251 9.93 15.04 16.00
N GLU A 252 9.91 15.20 14.69
CA GLU A 252 8.77 15.64 13.88
C GLU A 252 8.02 14.47 13.24
N MET A 253 8.67 13.32 13.12
CA MET A 253 8.11 12.14 12.46
C MET A 253 8.52 10.86 13.19
N ASP A 254 7.55 9.96 13.46
CA ASP A 254 7.81 8.56 13.78
C ASP A 254 7.45 7.70 12.57
N GLY A 255 8.46 7.11 11.94
CA GLY A 255 8.31 6.28 10.74
C GLY A 255 7.90 4.83 11.01
N ASN A 256 7.64 4.47 12.27
CA ASN A 256 7.34 3.08 12.65
C ASN A 256 6.42 2.97 13.88
N VAL A 257 5.25 3.59 13.80
CA VAL A 257 4.25 3.52 14.89
C VAL A 257 3.57 2.16 14.86
N GLN A 258 3.84 1.36 15.88
CA GLN A 258 3.18 0.07 16.07
C GLN A 258 1.72 0.26 16.53
N ILE A 259 0.90 -0.77 16.29
CA ILE A 259 -0.54 -0.75 16.56
C ILE A 259 -0.84 -0.37 18.01
N GLU A 260 -0.13 -0.95 18.94
CA GLU A 260 -0.30 -0.72 20.38
C GLU A 260 0.01 0.75 20.76
N GLN A 261 1.06 1.30 20.15
CA GLN A 261 1.47 2.69 20.39
C GLN A 261 0.53 3.71 19.74
N ARG A 262 -0.09 3.36 18.62
CA ARG A 262 -1.01 4.27 17.90
C ARG A 262 -2.13 4.79 18.80
N ARG A 263 -2.62 3.96 19.72
CA ARG A 263 -3.64 4.37 20.71
C ARG A 263 -3.12 5.48 21.65
N ALA A 264 -1.85 5.44 22.03
CA ALA A 264 -1.25 6.48 22.88
C ALA A 264 -1.13 7.81 22.10
N TYR A 265 -0.67 7.76 20.87
CA TYR A 265 -0.62 8.93 19.99
C TYR A 265 -2.00 9.55 19.76
N LEU A 266 -3.03 8.74 19.48
CA LEU A 266 -4.39 9.22 19.22
C LEU A 266 -5.04 9.85 20.45
N ARG A 267 -4.74 9.37 21.67
CA ARG A 267 -5.22 9.99 22.92
C ARG A 267 -4.71 11.41 23.10
N LEU A 268 -3.53 11.74 22.57
CA LEU A 268 -2.99 13.10 22.63
C LEU A 268 -3.66 14.05 21.65
N ASN A 269 -4.38 13.52 20.65
CA ASN A 269 -5.15 14.27 19.63
C ASN A 269 -4.39 15.44 18.97
N ARG A 270 -3.07 15.30 18.80
CA ARG A 270 -2.22 16.34 18.22
C ARG A 270 -1.31 15.85 17.10
N PHE A 271 -1.28 14.55 16.81
CA PHE A 271 -0.46 13.97 15.77
C PHE A 271 -1.30 13.62 14.55
N ASN A 272 -0.74 13.84 13.36
CA ASN A 272 -1.37 13.47 12.09
C ASN A 272 -0.89 12.07 11.70
N PHE A 273 -1.84 11.23 11.30
CA PHE A 273 -1.57 9.93 10.73
C PHE A 273 -2.01 9.97 9.26
N PRO A 274 -1.05 10.01 8.32
CA PRO A 274 -1.41 9.89 6.91
C PRO A 274 -2.16 8.58 6.68
N PRO A 275 -3.20 8.57 5.83
CA PRO A 275 -3.92 7.36 5.50
C PRO A 275 -2.99 6.40 4.76
N VAL A 276 -2.97 5.15 5.18
CA VAL A 276 -2.25 4.08 4.48
C VAL A 276 -3.09 2.82 4.55
N ASN A 277 -3.71 2.44 3.45
CA ASN A 277 -4.53 1.23 3.33
C ASN A 277 -3.76 0.16 2.57
N SER A 278 -2.70 -0.38 3.15
CA SER A 278 -1.81 -1.29 2.42
C SER A 278 -1.93 -2.76 2.81
N THR A 279 -2.75 -3.10 3.81
CA THR A 279 -2.77 -4.46 4.36
C THR A 279 -4.19 -4.92 4.64
N THR A 280 -4.53 -6.10 4.12
CA THR A 280 -5.75 -6.81 4.48
C THR A 280 -5.42 -7.93 5.45
N TRP A 281 -6.09 -7.93 6.61
CA TRP A 281 -5.98 -8.95 7.64
C TRP A 281 -6.87 -10.13 7.31
N ASN A 282 -6.27 -11.31 7.20
CA ASN A 282 -6.92 -12.54 6.75
C ASN A 282 -6.70 -13.69 7.72
N VAL A 283 -7.65 -14.62 7.70
CA VAL A 283 -7.44 -15.97 8.21
C VAL A 283 -7.32 -16.91 7.02
N TRP A 284 -6.20 -17.60 6.95
CA TRP A 284 -5.87 -18.59 5.93
C TRP A 284 -6.36 -19.95 6.36
N LEU A 285 -7.05 -20.65 5.48
CA LEU A 285 -7.54 -22.01 5.67
C LEU A 285 -6.73 -22.94 4.76
N ASN A 286 -6.14 -24.00 5.32
CA ASN A 286 -5.36 -24.96 4.55
C ASN A 286 -6.26 -26.01 3.92
N PHE A 287 -6.50 -25.92 2.61
CA PHE A 287 -7.38 -26.84 1.86
C PHE A 287 -6.87 -28.28 1.81
N ARG A 288 -5.62 -28.57 2.18
CA ARG A 288 -5.09 -29.94 2.32
C ARG A 288 -5.55 -30.59 3.63
N HIS A 289 -6.01 -29.81 4.60
CA HIS A 289 -6.56 -30.37 5.82
C HIS A 289 -7.94 -30.98 5.54
N PRO A 290 -8.18 -32.28 5.90
CA PRO A 290 -9.41 -32.98 5.52
C PRO A 290 -10.71 -32.27 5.89
N LEU A 291 -10.78 -31.65 7.09
CA LEU A 291 -11.96 -30.90 7.52
C LEU A 291 -12.12 -29.59 6.75
N LEU A 292 -11.02 -28.93 6.38
CA LEU A 292 -11.06 -27.65 5.66
C LEU A 292 -11.24 -27.83 4.14
N ALA A 293 -11.16 -29.04 3.63
CA ALA A 293 -11.58 -29.39 2.27
C ALA A 293 -13.13 -29.27 2.11
N ASP A 294 -13.89 -29.47 3.21
CA ASP A 294 -15.35 -29.31 3.24
C ASP A 294 -15.73 -27.82 3.19
N ALA A 295 -16.46 -27.41 2.13
CA ALA A 295 -16.87 -26.04 1.92
C ALA A 295 -17.82 -25.54 3.03
N GLY A 296 -18.70 -26.40 3.53
CA GLY A 296 -19.63 -26.06 4.61
C GLY A 296 -18.91 -25.76 5.93
N ILE A 297 -17.82 -26.46 6.23
CA ILE A 297 -16.98 -26.15 7.41
C ILE A 297 -16.32 -24.78 7.23
N ARG A 298 -15.76 -24.48 6.05
CA ARG A 298 -15.16 -23.16 5.78
C ARG A 298 -16.19 -22.03 5.88
N GLU A 299 -17.39 -22.24 5.34
CA GLU A 299 -18.51 -21.31 5.46
C GLU A 299 -18.90 -21.10 6.92
N ALA A 300 -19.07 -22.17 7.71
CA ALA A 300 -19.39 -22.08 9.12
C ALA A 300 -18.31 -21.31 9.92
N LEU A 301 -17.03 -21.56 9.64
CA LEU A 301 -15.93 -20.80 10.25
C LEU A 301 -16.01 -19.32 9.89
N SER A 302 -16.32 -18.98 8.63
CA SER A 302 -16.45 -17.59 8.19
C SER A 302 -17.65 -16.88 8.82
N LEU A 303 -18.81 -17.54 8.88
CA LEU A 303 -20.03 -17.04 9.53
C LEU A 303 -19.84 -16.86 11.05
N GLY A 304 -19.02 -17.72 11.67
CA GLY A 304 -18.72 -17.68 13.09
C GLY A 304 -17.86 -16.48 13.51
N VAL A 305 -17.25 -15.74 12.57
CA VAL A 305 -16.40 -14.59 12.87
C VAL A 305 -17.22 -13.32 12.97
N ASN A 306 -17.33 -12.76 14.17
CA ASN A 306 -17.89 -11.43 14.41
C ASN A 306 -16.82 -10.36 14.15
N ARG A 307 -16.81 -9.86 12.93
CA ARG A 307 -15.85 -8.84 12.47
C ARG A 307 -16.05 -7.49 13.16
N ASP A 308 -17.28 -7.14 13.54
CA ASP A 308 -17.58 -5.89 14.25
C ASP A 308 -16.94 -5.90 15.65
N GLU A 309 -16.95 -7.05 16.35
CA GLU A 309 -16.27 -7.22 17.64
C GLU A 309 -14.75 -7.10 17.50
N ILE A 310 -14.15 -7.69 16.45
CA ILE A 310 -12.70 -7.62 16.22
C ILE A 310 -12.28 -6.20 15.80
N VAL A 311 -12.93 -5.63 14.78
CA VAL A 311 -12.57 -4.31 14.24
C VAL A 311 -12.90 -3.20 15.24
N GLY A 312 -14.13 -3.23 15.81
CA GLY A 312 -14.59 -2.21 16.73
C GLY A 312 -14.02 -2.31 18.15
N GLY A 313 -13.63 -3.52 18.59
CA GLY A 313 -13.06 -3.77 19.93
C GLY A 313 -11.54 -3.91 19.90
N VAL A 314 -11.06 -4.99 19.29
CA VAL A 314 -9.64 -5.36 19.34
C VAL A 314 -8.76 -4.42 18.54
N LEU A 315 -9.19 -4.06 17.31
CA LEU A 315 -8.38 -3.29 16.35
C LEU A 315 -8.71 -1.79 16.27
N ARG A 316 -9.74 -1.33 17.01
CA ARG A 316 -10.10 0.10 17.01
C ARG A 316 -8.98 0.95 17.64
N PRO A 317 -8.70 2.16 17.13
CA PRO A 317 -9.29 2.86 16.00
C PRO A 317 -8.45 2.73 14.70
N ILE A 318 -7.67 1.68 14.56
CA ILE A 318 -6.62 1.55 13.55
C ILE A 318 -7.02 0.73 12.33
N ALA A 319 -8.19 0.08 12.37
CA ALA A 319 -8.66 -0.77 11.29
C ALA A 319 -10.09 -0.45 10.89
N VAL A 320 -10.40 -0.76 9.65
CA VAL A 320 -11.75 -0.77 9.07
C VAL A 320 -12.08 -2.18 8.58
N HIS A 321 -13.35 -2.45 8.32
CA HIS A 321 -13.76 -3.77 7.80
C HIS A 321 -13.14 -4.04 6.43
N ALA A 322 -12.58 -5.24 6.25
CA ALA A 322 -12.20 -5.72 4.93
C ALA A 322 -13.43 -6.19 4.14
N THR A 323 -13.44 -5.90 2.86
CA THR A 323 -14.45 -6.43 1.92
C THR A 323 -13.90 -7.62 1.13
N GLY A 324 -12.61 -7.68 0.88
CA GLY A 324 -11.96 -8.72 0.10
C GLY A 324 -10.43 -8.66 0.22
N HIS A 325 -9.77 -9.14 -0.80
CA HIS A 325 -8.30 -9.15 -0.88
C HIS A 325 -7.72 -7.74 -0.83
N PHE A 326 -8.32 -6.82 -1.58
CA PHE A 326 -7.88 -5.43 -1.66
C PHE A 326 -8.61 -4.57 -0.63
N PRO A 327 -7.96 -3.52 -0.11
CA PRO A 327 -8.59 -2.55 0.76
C PRO A 327 -9.87 -1.96 0.17
N ALA A 328 -10.90 -1.82 1.01
CA ALA A 328 -12.16 -1.24 0.60
C ALA A 328 -11.98 0.20 0.05
N GLY A 329 -12.75 0.55 -0.97
CA GLY A 329 -12.70 1.86 -1.62
C GLY A 329 -11.73 1.95 -2.81
N LEU A 330 -10.87 0.96 -3.03
CA LEU A 330 -10.07 0.88 -4.26
C LEU A 330 -10.95 0.52 -5.46
N PRO A 331 -10.65 1.03 -6.68
CA PRO A 331 -11.53 0.84 -7.84
C PRO A 331 -11.68 -0.63 -8.27
N TYR A 332 -10.72 -1.46 -7.90
CA TYR A 332 -10.69 -2.90 -8.18
C TYR A 332 -11.07 -3.78 -6.98
N ALA A 333 -11.42 -3.18 -5.84
CA ALA A 333 -11.94 -3.91 -4.68
C ALA A 333 -13.43 -4.28 -4.86
N ILE A 334 -13.86 -5.34 -4.20
CA ILE A 334 -15.29 -5.67 -4.08
C ILE A 334 -15.91 -4.88 -2.93
N ALA A 335 -17.19 -4.53 -3.08
CA ALA A 335 -17.92 -3.78 -2.05
C ALA A 335 -18.52 -4.67 -0.96
N THR A 336 -18.83 -5.93 -1.29
CA THR A 336 -19.54 -6.86 -0.40
C THR A 336 -18.56 -7.50 0.58
N ARG A 337 -18.79 -7.33 1.87
CA ARG A 337 -18.05 -8.04 2.93
C ARG A 337 -18.64 -9.40 3.24
N GLN A 338 -17.84 -10.30 3.80
CA GLN A 338 -18.32 -11.55 4.36
C GLN A 338 -19.18 -11.27 5.60
N PHE A 339 -20.30 -11.97 5.73
CA PHE A 339 -21.23 -11.79 6.83
C PHE A 339 -20.77 -12.51 8.10
N SER A 340 -21.31 -12.06 9.23
CA SER A 340 -21.23 -12.74 10.52
C SER A 340 -22.64 -13.20 10.89
N ASP A 341 -22.81 -14.51 11.03
CA ASP A 341 -24.03 -15.13 11.51
C ASP A 341 -23.71 -16.41 12.31
N PRO A 342 -23.36 -16.27 13.60
CA PRO A 342 -23.04 -17.44 14.42
C PRO A 342 -24.22 -18.41 14.63
N ALA A 343 -25.48 -17.94 14.47
CA ALA A 343 -26.65 -18.82 14.55
C ALA A 343 -26.72 -19.72 13.31
N ARG A 344 -26.57 -19.13 12.12
CA ARG A 344 -26.50 -19.89 10.86
C ARG A 344 -25.26 -20.81 10.82
N ALA A 345 -24.12 -20.37 11.36
CA ALA A 345 -22.95 -21.23 11.47
C ALA A 345 -23.24 -22.51 12.29
N ARG A 346 -23.90 -22.39 13.46
CA ARG A 346 -24.28 -23.55 14.26
C ARG A 346 -25.27 -24.47 13.51
N GLN A 347 -26.27 -23.87 12.88
CA GLN A 347 -27.24 -24.61 12.10
C GLN A 347 -26.58 -25.39 10.95
N LEU A 348 -25.66 -24.75 10.22
CA LEU A 348 -24.92 -25.38 9.13
C LEU A 348 -24.07 -26.57 9.63
N LEU A 349 -23.41 -26.41 10.77
CA LEU A 349 -22.64 -27.51 11.38
C LEU A 349 -23.60 -28.65 11.82
N ASP A 350 -24.82 -28.36 12.28
CA ASP A 350 -25.83 -29.37 12.56
C ASP A 350 -26.29 -30.08 11.27
N GLU A 351 -26.52 -29.35 10.19
CA GLU A 351 -26.86 -29.90 8.87
C GLU A 351 -25.76 -30.84 8.34
N LEU A 352 -24.49 -30.51 8.59
CA LEU A 352 -23.33 -31.32 8.26
C LEU A 352 -23.12 -32.52 9.20
N GLY A 353 -23.97 -32.71 10.19
CA GLY A 353 -23.92 -33.83 11.12
C GLY A 353 -22.97 -33.65 12.32
N TRP A 354 -22.42 -32.46 12.52
CA TRP A 354 -21.61 -32.14 13.69
C TRP A 354 -22.50 -31.85 14.91
N ARG A 355 -22.36 -32.62 16.00
CA ARG A 355 -23.16 -32.45 17.22
C ARG A 355 -22.29 -32.01 18.40
N PRO A 356 -22.80 -31.15 19.30
CA PRO A 356 -22.05 -30.74 20.50
C PRO A 356 -21.64 -31.96 21.35
N GLY A 357 -20.34 -32.00 21.67
CA GLY A 357 -19.81 -32.95 22.65
C GLY A 357 -19.96 -32.48 24.10
N PRO A 358 -19.53 -33.28 25.08
CA PRO A 358 -19.66 -32.96 26.50
C PRO A 358 -18.96 -31.65 26.93
N ASP A 359 -17.92 -31.29 26.26
CA ASP A 359 -17.13 -30.07 26.50
C ASP A 359 -17.54 -28.89 25.57
N GLY A 360 -18.60 -29.06 24.82
CA GLY A 360 -19.10 -28.08 23.88
C GLY A 360 -18.45 -28.10 22.50
N VAL A 361 -17.32 -28.83 22.32
CA VAL A 361 -16.72 -29.02 21.00
C VAL A 361 -17.52 -30.04 20.22
N ARG A 362 -17.83 -29.73 18.96
CA ARG A 362 -18.64 -30.59 18.10
C ARG A 362 -17.88 -31.85 17.67
N VAL A 363 -18.65 -32.95 17.55
CA VAL A 363 -18.11 -34.27 17.16
C VAL A 363 -18.98 -34.85 16.05
N ARG A 364 -18.36 -35.53 15.07
CA ARG A 364 -19.02 -36.32 14.02
C ARG A 364 -18.24 -37.62 13.83
N ASN A 365 -18.91 -38.76 13.99
CA ASN A 365 -18.31 -40.10 13.85
C ASN A 365 -17.03 -40.28 14.70
N GLY A 366 -17.03 -39.79 15.93
CA GLY A 366 -15.89 -39.83 16.82
C GLY A 366 -14.79 -38.79 16.56
N GLN A 367 -14.84 -38.09 15.43
CA GLN A 367 -13.90 -37.02 15.10
C GLN A 367 -14.35 -35.70 15.71
N ARG A 368 -13.44 -34.98 16.36
CA ARG A 368 -13.68 -33.64 16.93
C ARG A 368 -13.48 -32.56 15.86
N LEU A 369 -14.32 -31.52 15.93
CA LEU A 369 -14.17 -30.34 15.08
C LEU A 369 -13.25 -29.35 15.80
N GLU A 370 -11.95 -29.56 15.67
CA GLU A 370 -10.94 -28.72 16.33
C GLU A 370 -9.77 -28.43 15.40
N PHE A 371 -9.13 -27.27 15.59
CA PHE A 371 -8.03 -26.79 14.76
C PHE A 371 -6.94 -26.11 15.59
N ARG A 372 -5.70 -26.19 15.08
CA ARG A 372 -4.59 -25.37 15.54
C ARG A 372 -4.52 -24.13 14.67
N VAL A 373 -4.51 -22.96 15.31
CA VAL A 373 -4.41 -21.66 14.65
C VAL A 373 -3.00 -21.11 14.85
N LEU A 374 -2.25 -21.05 13.76
CA LEU A 374 -0.93 -20.40 13.72
C LEU A 374 -1.13 -18.88 13.84
N THR A 375 -0.42 -18.26 14.77
CA THR A 375 -0.45 -16.80 14.97
C THR A 375 0.90 -16.30 15.47
N TYR A 376 1.13 -14.98 15.36
CA TYR A 376 2.36 -14.35 15.83
C TYR A 376 2.13 -12.85 16.13
N GLY A 377 2.96 -12.29 17.04
CA GLY A 377 3.06 -10.86 17.31
C GLY A 377 1.72 -10.11 17.26
N TRP A 378 1.57 -9.24 16.30
CA TRP A 378 0.41 -8.34 16.17
C TRP A 378 -0.94 -9.04 15.94
N TRP A 379 -0.92 -10.29 15.45
CA TRP A 379 -2.13 -11.07 15.16
C TRP A 379 -2.68 -11.75 16.40
N HIS A 380 -1.90 -11.84 17.48
CA HIS A 380 -2.23 -12.64 18.65
C HIS A 380 -3.56 -12.21 19.29
N SER A 381 -3.77 -10.91 19.52
CA SER A 381 -5.04 -10.43 20.11
C SER A 381 -6.26 -10.72 19.23
N ALA A 382 -6.13 -10.62 17.90
CA ALA A 382 -7.19 -11.02 16.98
C ALA A 382 -7.41 -12.53 16.98
N ALA A 383 -6.34 -13.34 17.08
CA ALA A 383 -6.45 -14.80 17.17
C ALA A 383 -7.16 -15.26 18.44
N VAL A 384 -6.92 -14.61 19.58
CA VAL A 384 -7.64 -14.86 20.85
C VAL A 384 -9.14 -14.55 20.70
N ALA A 385 -9.49 -13.45 20.00
CA ALA A 385 -10.89 -13.14 19.72
C ALA A 385 -11.54 -14.18 18.81
N LEU A 386 -10.84 -14.63 17.76
CA LEU A 386 -11.30 -15.71 16.86
C LEU A 386 -11.51 -17.01 17.61
N GLU A 387 -10.58 -17.40 18.50
CA GLU A 387 -10.72 -18.58 19.36
C GLU A 387 -12.01 -18.53 20.17
N ALA A 388 -12.27 -17.42 20.86
CA ALA A 388 -13.46 -17.24 21.66
C ALA A 388 -14.76 -17.30 20.81
N GLN A 389 -14.73 -16.72 19.61
CA GLN A 389 -15.88 -16.71 18.69
C GLN A 389 -16.17 -18.09 18.13
N TRP A 390 -15.16 -18.84 17.69
CA TRP A 390 -15.34 -20.18 17.15
C TRP A 390 -15.76 -21.19 18.23
N ARG A 391 -15.32 -21.04 19.47
CA ARG A 391 -15.84 -21.81 20.60
C ARG A 391 -17.34 -21.62 20.81
N ARG A 392 -17.88 -20.40 20.56
CA ARG A 392 -19.33 -20.14 20.66
C ARG A 392 -20.16 -20.91 19.64
N ILE A 393 -19.57 -21.35 18.54
CA ILE A 393 -20.23 -22.20 17.52
C ILE A 393 -19.86 -23.68 17.64
N GLY A 394 -19.10 -24.05 18.68
CA GLY A 394 -18.72 -25.43 18.98
C GLY A 394 -17.47 -25.92 18.24
N VAL A 395 -16.60 -25.02 17.78
CA VAL A 395 -15.30 -25.37 17.17
C VAL A 395 -14.19 -25.23 18.21
N GLY A 396 -13.44 -26.30 18.44
CA GLY A 396 -12.27 -26.29 19.30
C GLY A 396 -11.09 -25.57 18.66
N ILE A 397 -10.40 -24.70 19.41
CA ILE A 397 -9.23 -23.96 18.90
C ILE A 397 -8.09 -24.08 19.90
N THR A 398 -6.89 -24.32 19.36
CA THR A 398 -5.61 -24.21 20.07
C THR A 398 -4.71 -23.25 19.33
N LEU A 399 -4.23 -22.21 20.03
CA LEU A 399 -3.32 -21.22 19.42
C LEU A 399 -1.89 -21.75 19.41
N ARG A 400 -1.24 -21.74 18.25
CA ARG A 400 0.20 -21.96 18.05
C ARG A 400 0.86 -20.61 17.82
N VAL A 401 1.44 -20.05 18.87
CA VAL A 401 2.14 -18.75 18.79
C VAL A 401 3.59 -18.97 18.41
N VAL A 402 4.06 -18.25 17.37
CA VAL A 402 5.43 -18.37 16.87
C VAL A 402 6.07 -16.99 16.68
N GLU A 403 7.39 -16.95 16.47
CA GLU A 403 8.08 -15.73 16.09
C GLU A 403 7.74 -15.33 14.65
N PRO A 404 7.67 -14.02 14.33
CA PRO A 404 7.29 -13.53 12.99
C PRO A 404 8.12 -14.11 11.85
N THR A 405 9.44 -14.30 12.07
CA THR A 405 10.36 -14.85 11.07
C THR A 405 10.09 -16.33 10.79
N ALA A 406 9.70 -17.10 11.79
CA ALA A 406 9.37 -18.51 11.66
C ALA A 406 8.02 -18.72 10.96
N SER A 407 7.07 -17.78 11.10
CA SER A 407 5.73 -17.92 10.52
C SER A 407 5.77 -18.06 9.00
N ASN A 408 6.63 -17.31 8.31
CA ASN A 408 6.78 -17.38 6.86
C ASN A 408 7.20 -18.78 6.38
N GLN A 409 8.18 -19.40 7.02
CA GLN A 409 8.64 -20.73 6.65
C GLN A 409 7.54 -21.78 6.88
N ILE A 410 6.87 -21.71 8.04
CA ILE A 410 5.76 -22.62 8.37
C ILE A 410 4.63 -22.51 7.34
N MET A 411 4.30 -21.28 6.89
CA MET A 411 3.29 -21.04 5.85
C MET A 411 3.73 -21.61 4.49
N LEU A 412 5.00 -21.43 4.11
CA LEU A 412 5.57 -21.97 2.87
C LEU A 412 5.56 -23.51 2.87
N ASP A 413 5.93 -24.12 3.97
CA ASP A 413 5.96 -25.59 4.14
C ASP A 413 4.54 -26.18 4.20
N GLY A 414 3.54 -25.35 4.51
CA GLY A 414 2.15 -25.77 4.69
C GLY A 414 1.90 -26.50 6.02
N ASP A 415 2.80 -26.33 7.01
CA ASP A 415 2.67 -26.92 8.37
C ASP A 415 1.73 -26.11 9.26
N PHE A 416 0.52 -25.87 8.76
CA PHE A 416 -0.54 -25.22 9.52
C PHE A 416 -1.92 -25.76 9.07
N GLU A 417 -2.91 -25.63 9.94
CA GLU A 417 -4.30 -25.93 9.65
C GLU A 417 -5.05 -24.62 9.33
N ILE A 418 -5.02 -23.68 10.25
CA ILE A 418 -5.52 -22.31 10.09
C ILE A 418 -4.39 -21.36 10.48
N ALA A 419 -4.28 -20.21 9.81
CA ALA A 419 -3.27 -19.21 10.15
C ALA A 419 -3.85 -17.79 10.08
N THR A 420 -3.51 -16.94 11.05
CA THR A 420 -3.73 -15.50 10.94
C THR A 420 -2.55 -14.86 10.23
N TYR A 421 -2.82 -14.18 9.12
CA TYR A 421 -1.78 -13.54 8.30
C TYR A 421 -2.36 -12.34 7.53
N CYS A 422 -1.57 -11.76 6.62
CA CYS A 422 -2.01 -10.62 5.81
C CYS A 422 -1.88 -10.88 4.31
N SER A 423 -2.68 -10.14 3.53
CA SER A 423 -2.34 -9.76 2.16
C SER A 423 -1.62 -8.41 2.23
N CYS A 424 -0.30 -8.45 2.49
CA CYS A 424 0.49 -7.25 2.65
C CYS A 424 0.81 -6.63 1.30
N GLY A 425 0.74 -5.28 1.21
CA GLY A 425 0.99 -4.55 -0.05
C GLY A 425 -0.13 -4.72 -1.07
N SER A 426 -1.36 -4.96 -0.62
CA SER A 426 -2.51 -5.18 -1.50
C SER A 426 -2.98 -3.92 -2.24
N ALA A 427 -2.65 -2.70 -1.79
CA ALA A 427 -2.85 -1.49 -2.58
C ALA A 427 -1.75 -1.39 -3.65
N THR A 428 -2.00 -1.94 -4.83
CA THR A 428 -1.03 -2.01 -5.93
C THR A 428 -1.72 -2.03 -7.29
N GLY A 429 -1.06 -1.48 -8.31
CA GLY A 429 -1.49 -1.61 -9.70
C GLY A 429 -1.12 -2.94 -10.35
N ASP A 430 -0.26 -3.75 -9.71
CA ASP A 430 0.03 -5.12 -10.16
C ASP A 430 -1.03 -6.12 -9.67
N LEU A 431 -2.27 -5.95 -10.17
CA LEU A 431 -3.41 -6.81 -9.82
C LEU A 431 -3.15 -8.27 -10.17
N HIS A 432 -2.56 -8.52 -11.35
CA HIS A 432 -2.24 -9.88 -11.78
C HIS A 432 -1.25 -10.54 -10.84
N GLY A 433 -0.12 -9.87 -10.54
CA GLY A 433 0.90 -10.42 -9.65
C GLY A 433 0.35 -10.75 -8.26
N GLN A 434 -0.47 -9.85 -7.71
CA GLN A 434 -1.11 -10.07 -6.40
C GLN A 434 -2.09 -11.24 -6.42
N LEU A 435 -3.06 -11.25 -7.32
CA LEU A 435 -4.09 -12.29 -7.36
C LEU A 435 -3.51 -13.65 -7.73
N ARG A 436 -2.54 -13.68 -8.64
CA ARG A 436 -1.78 -14.88 -8.99
C ARG A 436 -1.05 -15.47 -7.78
N ALA A 437 -0.31 -14.62 -7.07
CA ALA A 437 0.48 -15.07 -5.92
C ALA A 437 -0.37 -15.74 -4.84
N PHE A 438 -1.57 -15.22 -4.59
CA PHE A 438 -2.41 -15.66 -3.48
C PHE A 438 -3.43 -16.74 -3.84
N TYR A 439 -3.86 -16.83 -5.13
CA TYR A 439 -5.02 -17.67 -5.49
C TYR A 439 -4.78 -18.64 -6.63
N GLN A 440 -3.76 -18.44 -7.49
CA GLN A 440 -3.54 -19.37 -8.59
C GLN A 440 -3.07 -20.73 -8.09
N THR A 441 -3.66 -21.77 -8.62
CA THR A 441 -3.34 -23.16 -8.29
C THR A 441 -1.85 -23.44 -8.49
N GLY A 442 -1.22 -24.06 -7.48
CA GLY A 442 0.18 -24.48 -7.54
C GLY A 442 1.22 -23.40 -7.28
N VAL A 443 0.82 -22.11 -7.14
CA VAL A 443 1.76 -21.04 -6.80
C VAL A 443 2.16 -21.11 -5.33
N THR A 444 3.44 -20.91 -5.05
CA THR A 444 4.03 -21.08 -3.71
C THR A 444 3.38 -20.21 -2.64
N GLN A 445 3.03 -18.96 -2.95
CA GLN A 445 2.40 -18.02 -2.02
C GLN A 445 0.89 -18.25 -1.84
N ASN A 446 0.28 -19.16 -2.60
CA ASN A 446 -1.05 -19.68 -2.31
C ASN A 446 -0.96 -20.65 -1.12
N TRP A 447 -0.71 -20.11 0.05
CA TRP A 447 -0.40 -20.89 1.27
C TRP A 447 -1.55 -21.80 1.69
N GLY A 448 -2.80 -21.36 1.50
CA GLY A 448 -4.00 -22.17 1.74
C GLY A 448 -4.16 -23.34 0.77
N ARG A 449 -3.36 -23.40 -0.31
CA ARG A 449 -3.50 -24.41 -1.37
C ARG A 449 -4.88 -24.45 -1.99
N TYR A 450 -5.52 -23.28 -2.06
CA TYR A 450 -6.77 -23.09 -2.77
C TYR A 450 -6.61 -23.44 -4.25
N SER A 451 -7.63 -24.05 -4.85
CA SER A 451 -7.66 -24.40 -6.27
C SER A 451 -9.06 -24.23 -6.82
N ASN A 452 -9.17 -23.42 -7.87
CA ASN A 452 -10.42 -23.24 -8.60
C ASN A 452 -10.09 -22.91 -10.06
N PRO A 453 -10.43 -23.80 -11.03
CA PRO A 453 -10.12 -23.59 -12.45
C PRO A 453 -10.72 -22.28 -13.05
N GLN A 454 -11.86 -21.83 -12.52
CA GLN A 454 -12.45 -20.56 -12.99
C GLN A 454 -11.62 -19.35 -12.54
N VAL A 455 -11.08 -19.41 -11.32
CA VAL A 455 -10.19 -18.37 -10.78
C VAL A 455 -8.88 -18.38 -11.56
N ASP A 456 -8.30 -19.56 -11.82
CA ASP A 456 -7.07 -19.70 -12.61
C ASP A 456 -7.25 -19.07 -14.01
N ALA A 457 -8.34 -19.40 -14.71
CA ALA A 457 -8.63 -18.85 -16.04
C ALA A 457 -8.81 -17.32 -16.04
N LEU A 458 -9.41 -16.75 -15.00
CA LEU A 458 -9.55 -15.30 -14.86
C LEU A 458 -8.21 -14.61 -14.56
N ILE A 459 -7.34 -15.25 -13.76
CA ILE A 459 -5.98 -14.75 -13.49
C ILE A 459 -5.16 -14.76 -14.77
N ASP A 460 -5.21 -15.84 -15.55
CA ASP A 460 -4.50 -15.93 -16.83
C ASP A 460 -5.00 -14.85 -17.82
N LYS A 461 -6.32 -14.62 -17.87
CA LYS A 461 -6.89 -13.55 -18.71
C LYS A 461 -6.44 -12.16 -18.23
N LEU A 462 -6.34 -11.93 -16.93
CA LEU A 462 -5.91 -10.66 -16.34
C LEU A 462 -4.48 -10.30 -16.73
N GLN A 463 -3.61 -11.28 -16.95
CA GLN A 463 -2.21 -11.08 -17.33
C GLN A 463 -2.08 -10.27 -18.63
N GLY A 464 -2.92 -10.55 -19.61
CA GLY A 464 -2.85 -9.92 -20.95
C GLY A 464 -3.89 -8.82 -21.19
N GLU A 465 -4.66 -8.41 -20.18
CA GLU A 465 -5.69 -7.39 -20.35
C GLU A 465 -5.10 -5.98 -20.13
N PHE A 466 -5.16 -5.13 -21.16
CA PHE A 466 -4.63 -3.77 -21.13
C PHE A 466 -5.67 -2.69 -20.85
N ASP A 467 -6.95 -2.97 -21.04
CA ASP A 467 -8.02 -2.06 -20.67
C ASP A 467 -8.18 -2.02 -19.14
N GLU A 468 -8.01 -0.85 -18.56
CA GLU A 468 -8.04 -0.66 -17.12
C GLU A 468 -9.38 -1.07 -16.49
N ALA A 469 -10.49 -0.69 -17.12
CA ALA A 469 -11.82 -1.00 -16.60
C ALA A 469 -12.06 -2.52 -16.61
N ARG A 470 -11.62 -3.22 -17.66
CA ARG A 470 -11.68 -4.68 -17.74
C ARG A 470 -10.76 -5.35 -16.75
N ARG A 471 -9.56 -4.82 -16.52
CA ARG A 471 -8.65 -5.31 -15.46
C ARG A 471 -9.30 -5.23 -14.08
N PHE A 472 -9.92 -4.11 -13.76
CA PHE A 472 -10.62 -3.92 -12.50
C PHE A 472 -11.83 -4.87 -12.37
N ASP A 473 -12.56 -5.08 -13.45
CA ASP A 473 -13.67 -6.02 -13.46
C ASP A 473 -13.23 -7.47 -13.26
N LEU A 474 -12.18 -7.92 -13.95
CA LEU A 474 -11.57 -9.24 -13.74
C LEU A 474 -11.10 -9.42 -12.29
N ALA A 475 -10.45 -8.41 -11.71
CA ALA A 475 -10.01 -8.46 -10.33
C ALA A 475 -11.20 -8.59 -9.34
N ARG A 476 -12.32 -7.92 -9.60
CA ARG A 476 -13.54 -8.07 -8.80
C ARG A 476 -14.19 -9.46 -8.96
N GLN A 477 -14.23 -10.00 -10.18
CA GLN A 477 -14.74 -11.35 -10.44
C GLN A 477 -13.93 -12.40 -9.68
N ILE A 478 -12.59 -12.33 -9.72
CA ILE A 478 -11.70 -13.23 -8.98
C ILE A 478 -11.99 -13.16 -7.49
N GLN A 479 -12.03 -11.95 -6.90
CA GLN A 479 -12.32 -11.78 -5.48
C GLN A 479 -13.69 -12.32 -5.08
N THR A 480 -14.70 -12.14 -5.93
CA THR A 480 -16.06 -12.65 -5.68
C THR A 480 -16.08 -14.18 -5.61
N LEU A 481 -15.39 -14.86 -6.53
CA LEU A 481 -15.28 -16.32 -6.51
C LEU A 481 -14.51 -16.82 -5.28
N VAL A 482 -13.37 -16.20 -4.99
CA VAL A 482 -12.55 -16.54 -3.81
C VAL A 482 -13.32 -16.34 -2.50
N GLN A 483 -14.14 -15.26 -2.42
CA GLN A 483 -14.98 -15.00 -1.26
C GLN A 483 -16.13 -16.01 -1.14
N ARG A 484 -16.78 -16.35 -2.24
CA ARG A 484 -17.84 -17.38 -2.30
C ARG A 484 -17.33 -18.74 -1.84
N ASP A 485 -16.11 -19.10 -2.23
CA ASP A 485 -15.50 -20.39 -1.90
C ASP A 485 -14.93 -20.41 -0.47
N HIS A 486 -15.04 -19.31 0.27
CA HIS A 486 -14.44 -19.12 1.60
C HIS A 486 -12.96 -19.53 1.63
N ALA A 487 -12.20 -19.15 0.58
CA ALA A 487 -10.79 -19.48 0.50
C ALA A 487 -9.97 -18.80 1.60
N LEU A 488 -10.39 -17.57 1.98
CA LEU A 488 -9.90 -16.83 3.13
C LEU A 488 -11.07 -16.23 3.90
N ILE A 489 -10.85 -15.99 5.19
CA ILE A 489 -11.76 -15.18 6.01
C ILE A 489 -11.12 -13.78 6.11
N TYR A 490 -11.73 -12.79 5.45
CA TYR A 490 -11.29 -11.39 5.50
C TYR A 490 -11.81 -10.72 6.77
N VAL A 491 -10.94 -10.05 7.49
CA VAL A 491 -11.28 -9.46 8.79
C VAL A 491 -11.25 -7.93 8.73
N ALA A 492 -10.09 -7.37 8.42
CA ALA A 492 -9.88 -5.93 8.52
C ALA A 492 -8.90 -5.41 7.46
N ASN A 493 -9.00 -4.12 7.16
CA ASN A 493 -7.95 -3.37 6.48
C ASN A 493 -7.30 -2.41 7.48
N SER A 494 -5.99 -2.40 7.53
CA SER A 494 -5.23 -1.45 8.35
C SER A 494 -3.82 -1.26 7.85
N ASP A 495 -3.16 -0.27 8.43
CA ASP A 495 -1.71 -0.17 8.35
C ASP A 495 -1.08 -1.02 9.44
N LEU A 496 -0.24 -1.97 9.05
CA LEU A 496 0.56 -2.73 10.00
C LEU A 496 1.55 -1.82 10.73
N ILE A 497 2.09 -0.85 10.03
CA ILE A 497 3.05 0.12 10.54
C ILE A 497 2.56 1.50 10.16
N GLY A 498 2.09 2.25 11.15
CA GLY A 498 1.68 3.64 10.97
C GLY A 498 2.87 4.60 10.91
N ILE A 499 2.62 5.77 10.35
CA ILE A 499 3.52 6.92 10.44
C ILE A 499 2.80 8.01 11.21
N ALA A 500 3.49 8.66 12.14
CA ALA A 500 2.96 9.81 12.85
C ALA A 500 3.76 11.07 12.47
N HIS A 501 3.06 12.11 12.12
CA HIS A 501 3.63 13.44 11.91
C HIS A 501 3.26 14.36 13.07
N ALA A 502 4.23 15.11 13.57
CA ALA A 502 3.95 16.22 14.48
C ALA A 502 3.06 17.28 13.81
N PRO A 503 2.23 18.04 14.57
CA PRO A 503 1.31 19.01 14.00
C PRO A 503 1.98 20.09 13.14
N ARG A 504 3.25 20.32 13.36
CA ARG A 504 4.05 21.31 12.62
C ARG A 504 4.57 20.82 11.26
N VAL A 505 4.50 19.52 10.95
CA VAL A 505 4.82 18.99 9.63
C VAL A 505 3.67 19.29 8.68
N ARG A 506 3.98 19.91 7.55
CA ARG A 506 3.04 20.29 6.48
C ARG A 506 3.58 19.87 5.13
N GLY A 507 2.70 19.90 4.12
CA GLY A 507 3.08 19.66 2.72
C GLY A 507 3.46 18.23 2.40
N ALA A 508 3.04 17.25 3.23
CA ALA A 508 3.16 15.85 2.87
C ALA A 508 2.33 15.56 1.60
N ASP A 509 2.89 14.79 0.69
CA ASP A 509 2.25 14.42 -0.56
C ASP A 509 1.07 13.46 -0.26
N PRO A 510 -0.17 13.79 -0.63
CA PRO A 510 -1.32 12.93 -0.38
C PRO A 510 -1.28 11.61 -1.13
N ASP A 511 -0.62 11.55 -2.28
CA ASP A 511 -0.43 10.33 -3.05
C ASP A 511 0.72 9.46 -2.52
N ARG A 512 1.67 10.06 -1.78
CA ARG A 512 2.83 9.40 -1.20
C ARG A 512 3.03 9.78 0.27
N PRO A 513 2.05 9.57 1.13
CA PRO A 513 2.05 10.09 2.49
C PRO A 513 3.12 9.48 3.40
N ARG A 514 3.77 8.41 2.95
CA ARG A 514 4.90 7.75 3.64
C ARG A 514 6.25 8.32 3.27
N ASP A 515 6.31 9.07 2.16
CA ASP A 515 7.58 9.54 1.60
C ASP A 515 7.91 10.93 2.13
N ILE A 516 9.19 11.17 2.34
CA ILE A 516 9.70 12.52 2.53
C ILE A 516 9.83 13.13 1.13
N THR A 517 9.02 14.13 0.85
CA THR A 517 8.89 14.74 -0.48
C THR A 517 9.31 16.21 -0.47
N PRO A 518 9.64 16.80 -1.63
CA PRO A 518 10.07 18.21 -1.71
C PRO A 518 9.07 19.21 -1.14
N GLY A 519 7.76 18.87 -1.15
CA GLY A 519 6.70 19.72 -0.64
C GLY A 519 6.66 19.87 0.88
N MET A 520 7.30 18.97 1.63
CA MET A 520 7.26 18.97 3.10
C MET A 520 8.01 20.15 3.70
N PHE A 521 7.46 20.72 4.78
CA PHE A 521 8.08 21.82 5.53
C PHE A 521 7.60 21.84 6.99
N ILE A 522 8.31 22.60 7.83
CA ILE A 522 8.05 22.73 9.26
C ILE A 522 7.53 24.15 9.55
N VAL A 523 6.36 24.24 10.20
CA VAL A 523 5.84 25.52 10.71
C VAL A 523 6.32 25.79 12.13
N ALA A 524 6.34 27.07 12.55
CA ALA A 524 6.66 27.48 13.89
C ALA A 524 5.70 26.83 14.93
N ARG A 525 6.14 26.76 16.15
CA ARG A 525 5.33 26.25 17.28
C ARG A 525 4.22 27.19 17.65
#